data_40547c0179a1f9b76e8fe82bed8fff92
#
_entry.id   40547c0179a1f9b76e8fe82bed8fff92
#
_cell.length_a   1.000
_cell.length_b   1.000
_cell.length_c   1.000
_cell.angle_alpha   90.00
_cell.angle_beta   90.00
_cell.angle_gamma   90.00
#
_symmetry.space_group_name_H-M   'P 1'
#
loop_
_entity.id
_entity.type
_entity.pdbx_description
1 polymer ?
#
loop_
_entity_poly.entity_id
_entity_poly.type
_entity_poly.pdbx_seq_one_letter_code
_entity_poly.pdbx_strand_id
1 'polypeptide(L)'
;MKKIIVFFSVFFLITAIITGKKCREVIQKIDTISTENTTNILIKEATTEDKKKTGIKQLQKVRIVIMSNNYTSIYHSSLTLKGDNLKVYYGKNFAKQKGCKKVSLDGDSSYFKNSDVVKIYGKTGITIQGHNTENGSPVYMGELYLYREQSGMVVVNQVDMENYIAAVISSEIGEESPLEALKSQAVCARNFIMKSKALEYEKYKANADDSTDFQVYNRIKPGKNSKKAAEEIRRCEELLCVHPVLGTL
;
A
#
# COMPACT_ATOMS: atom_id res chain seq x y z
N MET A 1 9.76 24.34 14.19
CA MET A 1 9.26 23.22 13.38
C MET A 1 10.30 22.13 13.10
N LYS A 2 11.56 22.44 12.70
CA LYS A 2 12.61 21.43 12.46
C LYS A 2 12.96 20.52 13.66
N LYS A 3 12.84 20.98 14.91
CA LYS A 3 13.16 20.18 16.11
C LYS A 3 12.11 19.13 16.47
N ILE A 4 10.86 19.32 16.08
CA ILE A 4 9.77 18.37 16.36
C ILE A 4 9.84 17.18 15.41
N ILE A 5 10.21 17.42 14.15
CA ILE A 5 10.35 16.35 13.12
C ILE A 5 11.48 15.38 13.50
N VAL A 6 12.62 15.89 14.05
CA VAL A 6 13.73 15.06 14.49
C VAL A 6 13.33 14.19 15.71
N PHE A 7 12.50 14.70 16.63
CA PHE A 7 12.06 13.94 17.80
C PHE A 7 11.11 12.79 17.42
N PHE A 8 10.20 13.00 16.48
CA PHE A 8 9.33 11.94 15.97
C PHE A 8 10.12 10.85 15.22
N SER A 9 11.09 11.26 14.39
CA SER A 9 11.98 10.33 13.68
C SER A 9 12.79 9.45 14.64
N VAL A 10 13.35 10.01 15.69
CA VAL A 10 14.13 9.26 16.69
C VAL A 10 13.25 8.34 17.54
N PHE A 11 12.05 8.77 17.93
CA PHE A 11 11.10 7.93 18.66
C PHE A 11 10.61 6.74 17.83
N PHE A 12 10.33 6.96 16.52
CA PHE A 12 9.99 5.88 15.58
C PHE A 12 11.16 4.91 15.37
N LEU A 13 12.41 5.41 15.31
CA LEU A 13 13.59 4.54 15.20
C LEU A 13 13.77 3.63 16.44
N ILE A 14 13.53 4.16 17.63
CA ILE A 14 13.68 3.40 18.89
C ILE A 14 12.61 2.32 19.00
N THR A 15 11.35 2.62 18.65
CA THR A 15 10.28 1.61 18.65
C THR A 15 10.50 0.55 17.56
N ALA A 16 11.03 0.93 16.40
CA ALA A 16 11.37 0.00 15.32
C ALA A 16 12.52 -0.95 15.71
N ILE A 17 13.51 -0.48 16.46
CA ILE A 17 14.63 -1.32 16.97
C ILE A 17 14.12 -2.35 17.98
N ILE A 18 13.19 -1.97 18.86
CA ILE A 18 12.64 -2.87 19.88
C ILE A 18 11.76 -3.95 19.24
N THR A 19 10.91 -3.59 18.29
CA THR A 19 10.09 -4.55 17.55
C THR A 19 10.92 -5.44 16.62
N GLY A 20 11.96 -4.89 15.99
CA GLY A 20 12.90 -5.66 15.16
C GLY A 20 13.68 -6.72 15.96
N LYS A 21 14.10 -6.42 17.21
CA LYS A 21 14.72 -7.41 18.10
C LYS A 21 13.75 -8.54 18.45
N LYS A 22 12.51 -8.23 18.85
CA LYS A 22 11.49 -9.25 19.13
C LYS A 22 11.19 -10.12 17.91
N CYS A 23 11.10 -9.54 16.73
CA CYS A 23 10.87 -10.29 15.49
C CYS A 23 12.06 -11.22 15.18
N ARG A 24 13.30 -10.77 15.41
CA ARG A 24 14.52 -11.59 15.23
C ARG A 24 14.58 -12.76 16.22
N GLU A 25 14.21 -12.54 17.48
CA GLU A 25 14.15 -13.60 18.49
C GLU A 25 13.09 -14.66 18.15
N VAL A 26 11.95 -14.23 17.61
CA VAL A 26 10.90 -15.15 17.14
C VAL A 26 11.38 -15.95 15.92
N ILE A 27 12.04 -15.31 14.97
CA ILE A 27 12.61 -16.00 13.80
C ILE A 27 13.70 -17.00 14.23
N GLN A 28 14.61 -16.63 15.13
CA GLN A 28 15.62 -17.55 15.66
C GLN A 28 15.00 -18.73 16.42
N LYS A 29 13.94 -18.51 17.19
CA LYS A 29 13.21 -19.60 17.86
C LYS A 29 12.52 -20.52 16.85
N ILE A 30 11.95 -19.98 15.78
CA ILE A 30 11.34 -20.76 14.71
C ILE A 30 12.40 -21.62 13.98
N ASP A 31 13.56 -21.03 13.68
CA ASP A 31 14.68 -21.76 13.04
C ASP A 31 15.23 -22.88 13.95
N THR A 32 15.25 -22.67 15.27
CA THR A 32 15.70 -23.67 16.25
C THR A 32 14.69 -24.81 16.40
N ILE A 33 13.39 -24.52 16.32
CA ILE A 33 12.30 -25.52 16.33
C ILE A 33 12.27 -26.30 15.00
N SER A 34 12.69 -25.67 13.91
CA SER A 34 12.75 -26.26 12.56
C SER A 34 13.82 -27.34 12.41
N THR A 35 14.83 -27.36 13.26
CA THR A 35 15.93 -28.36 13.22
C THR A 35 15.59 -29.66 13.95
N GLU A 36 14.53 -29.73 14.72
CA GLU A 36 14.07 -30.97 15.33
C GLU A 36 12.74 -31.43 14.68
N ASN A 37 12.68 -32.66 14.24
CA ASN A 37 11.62 -33.41 13.51
C ASN A 37 10.15 -33.17 13.87
N THR A 38 9.81 -32.13 14.63
CA THR A 38 8.46 -31.78 15.09
C THR A 38 7.68 -30.94 14.06
N THR A 39 8.37 -30.33 13.11
CA THR A 39 7.77 -29.39 12.13
C THR A 39 6.79 -30.07 11.16
N ASN A 40 7.05 -31.31 10.80
CA ASN A 40 6.19 -32.04 9.87
C ASN A 40 4.86 -32.50 10.48
N ILE A 41 4.77 -32.62 11.79
CA ILE A 41 3.54 -33.01 12.52
C ILE A 41 2.67 -31.78 12.72
N LEU A 42 3.25 -30.66 13.16
CA LEU A 42 2.52 -29.41 13.41
C LEU A 42 1.97 -28.77 12.12
N ILE A 43 2.71 -28.86 11.01
CA ILE A 43 2.23 -28.36 9.71
C ILE A 43 1.09 -29.23 9.17
N LYS A 44 1.09 -30.53 9.43
CA LYS A 44 0.02 -31.42 8.98
C LYS A 44 -1.27 -31.28 9.79
N GLU A 45 -1.20 -30.97 11.08
CA GLU A 45 -2.37 -30.72 11.93
C GLU A 45 -2.96 -29.33 11.70
N ALA A 46 -2.13 -28.29 11.47
CA ALA A 46 -2.59 -26.94 11.16
C ALA A 46 -3.29 -26.81 9.80
N THR A 47 -3.05 -27.73 8.85
CA THR A 47 -3.69 -27.68 7.53
C THR A 47 -5.09 -28.30 7.46
N THR A 48 -5.53 -29.03 8.49
CA THR A 48 -6.79 -29.79 8.45
C THR A 48 -7.91 -29.23 9.34
N GLU A 49 -7.67 -28.42 10.35
CA GLU A 49 -8.73 -28.05 11.30
C GLU A 49 -9.08 -26.56 11.45
N ASP A 50 -8.28 -25.59 11.03
CA ASP A 50 -8.54 -24.17 11.31
C ASP A 50 -8.73 -23.25 10.11
N LYS A 51 -9.65 -23.60 9.22
CA LYS A 51 -10.31 -22.62 8.32
C LYS A 51 -11.41 -21.81 8.99
N LYS A 52 -11.53 -21.87 10.31
CA LYS A 52 -12.65 -21.24 11.03
C LYS A 52 -12.17 -20.40 12.22
N LYS A 53 -12.18 -19.08 12.03
CA LYS A 53 -12.24 -18.02 13.05
C LYS A 53 -10.97 -17.67 13.83
N THR A 54 -10.22 -16.72 13.30
CA THR A 54 -9.81 -15.58 14.12
C THR A 54 -9.94 -14.31 13.27
N GLY A 55 -10.88 -13.47 13.64
CA GLY A 55 -11.40 -12.39 12.81
C GLY A 55 -10.59 -11.09 12.87
N ILE A 56 -9.30 -11.12 12.62
CA ILE A 56 -8.59 -9.93 12.15
C ILE A 56 -8.74 -9.93 10.63
N LYS A 57 -9.73 -9.21 10.14
CA LYS A 57 -9.90 -8.97 8.70
C LYS A 57 -8.72 -8.13 8.24
N GLN A 58 -7.63 -8.81 7.87
CA GLN A 58 -6.45 -8.16 7.31
C GLN A 58 -6.89 -7.33 6.13
N LEU A 59 -6.53 -6.06 6.11
CA LEU A 59 -6.84 -5.15 5.03
C LEU A 59 -6.04 -5.61 3.81
N GLN A 60 -6.66 -6.35 2.90
CA GLN A 60 -5.98 -6.89 1.72
C GLN A 60 -5.66 -5.81 0.69
N LYS A 61 -6.44 -4.72 0.68
CA LYS A 61 -6.25 -3.58 -0.23
C LYS A 61 -6.37 -2.28 0.54
N VAL A 62 -5.57 -1.32 0.16
CA VAL A 62 -5.62 0.06 0.66
C VAL A 62 -6.03 1.00 -0.48
N ARG A 63 -6.60 2.15 -0.12
CA ARG A 63 -7.06 3.18 -1.04
C ARG A 63 -6.39 4.50 -0.66
N ILE A 64 -5.62 5.05 -1.58
CA ILE A 64 -4.80 6.24 -1.38
C ILE A 64 -5.23 7.31 -2.36
N VAL A 65 -5.57 8.50 -1.86
CA VAL A 65 -5.82 9.68 -2.70
C VAL A 65 -4.49 10.13 -3.28
N ILE A 66 -4.44 10.32 -4.58
CA ILE A 66 -3.25 10.85 -5.27
C ILE A 66 -3.42 12.35 -5.40
N MET A 67 -2.54 13.09 -4.75
CA MET A 67 -2.55 14.53 -4.71
C MET A 67 -2.03 15.15 -6.01
N SER A 68 -2.46 16.36 -6.30
CA SER A 68 -1.99 17.19 -7.41
C SER A 68 -1.21 18.42 -6.90
N ASN A 69 -0.69 19.24 -7.81
CA ASN A 69 -0.07 20.54 -7.52
C ASN A 69 0.96 20.47 -6.37
N ASN A 70 1.92 19.55 -6.46
CA ASN A 70 2.93 19.35 -5.42
C ASN A 70 2.30 19.09 -4.03
N TYR A 71 1.32 18.20 -3.97
CA TYR A 71 0.63 17.78 -2.74
C TYR A 71 -0.20 18.88 -2.04
N THR A 72 -0.70 19.87 -2.81
CA THR A 72 -1.53 20.95 -2.27
C THR A 72 -3.01 20.83 -2.59
N SER A 73 -3.39 19.90 -3.49
CA SER A 73 -4.78 19.69 -3.90
C SER A 73 -5.08 18.23 -4.18
N ILE A 74 -6.29 17.79 -3.89
CA ILE A 74 -6.81 16.48 -4.30
C ILE A 74 -7.42 16.51 -5.70
N TYR A 75 -7.62 17.71 -6.28
CA TYR A 75 -8.34 17.88 -7.54
C TYR A 75 -7.37 17.96 -8.72
N HIS A 76 -7.63 17.17 -9.74
CA HIS A 76 -6.96 17.17 -11.02
C HIS A 76 -7.91 17.74 -12.09
N SER A 77 -7.49 18.77 -12.81
CA SER A 77 -8.30 19.36 -13.90
C SER A 77 -8.35 18.43 -15.12
N SER A 78 -7.24 17.80 -15.45
CA SER A 78 -7.13 16.80 -16.50
C SER A 78 -6.05 15.79 -16.17
N LEU A 79 -6.16 14.58 -16.72
CA LEU A 79 -5.22 13.49 -16.51
C LEU A 79 -4.95 12.76 -17.82
N THR A 80 -3.70 12.43 -18.05
CA THR A 80 -3.31 11.49 -19.09
C THR A 80 -2.64 10.29 -18.46
N LEU A 81 -3.25 9.13 -18.59
CA LEU A 81 -2.80 7.86 -18.02
C LEU A 81 -2.19 6.99 -19.12
N LYS A 82 -1.07 6.35 -18.81
CA LYS A 82 -0.35 5.43 -19.69
C LYS A 82 -0.09 4.11 -19.00
N GLY A 83 -0.06 3.02 -19.77
CA GLY A 83 0.30 1.69 -19.31
C GLY A 83 0.08 0.64 -20.40
N ASP A 84 0.68 -0.53 -20.20
CA ASP A 84 0.46 -1.64 -21.11
C ASP A 84 -0.92 -2.25 -20.86
N ASN A 85 -1.75 -2.32 -21.91
CA ASN A 85 -3.08 -2.92 -21.84
C ASN A 85 -3.96 -2.34 -20.72
N LEU A 86 -4.09 -1.01 -20.65
CA LEU A 86 -5.04 -0.38 -19.75
C LEU A 86 -6.46 -0.84 -20.09
N LYS A 87 -7.23 -1.13 -19.06
CA LYS A 87 -8.67 -1.38 -19.15
C LYS A 87 -9.41 -0.26 -18.45
N VAL A 88 -10.20 0.50 -19.22
CA VAL A 88 -11.04 1.59 -18.72
C VAL A 88 -12.45 1.06 -18.55
N TYR A 89 -12.96 1.07 -17.32
CA TYR A 89 -14.31 0.66 -16.96
C TYR A 89 -15.14 1.90 -16.63
N TYR A 90 -16.30 2.03 -17.24
CA TYR A 90 -17.15 3.21 -17.13
C TYR A 90 -18.64 2.90 -17.28
N GLY A 91 -19.48 3.91 -17.10
CA GLY A 91 -20.94 3.76 -17.13
C GLY A 91 -21.50 3.18 -15.83
N LYS A 92 -22.82 3.00 -15.78
CA LYS A 92 -23.50 2.50 -14.58
C LYS A 92 -22.94 1.13 -14.18
N ASN A 93 -22.48 1.02 -12.93
CA ASN A 93 -21.87 -0.19 -12.38
C ASN A 93 -20.70 -0.75 -13.21
N PHE A 94 -19.94 0.13 -13.90
CA PHE A 94 -18.82 -0.26 -14.76
C PHE A 94 -19.17 -1.26 -15.87
N ALA A 95 -20.41 -1.17 -16.39
CA ALA A 95 -20.92 -2.09 -17.41
C ALA A 95 -20.21 -2.00 -18.77
N LYS A 96 -19.47 -0.92 -19.03
CA LYS A 96 -18.70 -0.71 -20.26
C LYS A 96 -17.22 -0.81 -20.00
N GLN A 97 -16.47 -1.38 -20.96
CA GLN A 97 -15.03 -1.51 -20.91
C GLN A 97 -14.38 -1.14 -22.24
N LYS A 98 -13.25 -0.46 -22.18
CA LYS A 98 -12.40 -0.16 -23.35
C LYS A 98 -10.93 -0.44 -23.03
N GLY A 99 -10.24 -1.13 -23.92
CA GLY A 99 -8.79 -1.34 -23.84
C GLY A 99 -8.02 -0.24 -24.55
N CYS A 100 -6.89 0.20 -23.97
CA CYS A 100 -6.01 1.21 -24.59
C CYS A 100 -4.61 1.15 -23.97
N LYS A 101 -3.64 1.84 -24.59
CA LYS A 101 -2.29 2.09 -24.00
C LYS A 101 -2.20 3.46 -23.34
N LYS A 102 -3.07 4.37 -23.75
CA LYS A 102 -3.12 5.76 -23.26
C LYS A 102 -4.57 6.21 -23.23
N VAL A 103 -4.96 6.91 -22.19
CA VAL A 103 -6.25 7.57 -22.07
C VAL A 103 -6.09 8.92 -21.41
N SER A 104 -6.74 9.94 -21.99
CA SER A 104 -6.84 11.27 -21.39
C SER A 104 -8.26 11.51 -20.94
N LEU A 105 -8.41 12.06 -19.73
CA LEU A 105 -9.69 12.34 -19.08
C LEU A 105 -9.64 13.74 -18.45
N ASP A 106 -10.79 14.38 -18.49
CA ASP A 106 -11.17 15.58 -17.74
C ASP A 106 -12.59 15.42 -17.22
N GLY A 107 -13.13 16.39 -16.51
CA GLY A 107 -14.49 16.36 -15.98
C GLY A 107 -15.58 16.22 -17.03
N ASP A 108 -15.32 16.62 -18.29
CA ASP A 108 -16.28 16.60 -19.41
C ASP A 108 -16.15 15.35 -20.28
N SER A 109 -15.22 14.48 -19.97
CA SER A 109 -14.98 13.24 -20.71
C SER A 109 -16.23 12.39 -20.81
N SER A 110 -16.49 11.86 -22.01
CA SER A 110 -17.65 10.97 -22.29
C SER A 110 -17.70 9.72 -21.41
N TYR A 111 -16.60 9.35 -20.78
CA TYR A 111 -16.53 8.27 -19.80
C TYR A 111 -17.38 8.53 -18.56
N PHE A 112 -17.61 9.81 -18.18
CA PHE A 112 -18.45 10.21 -17.05
C PHE A 112 -19.93 10.42 -17.39
N LYS A 113 -20.35 10.18 -18.64
CA LYS A 113 -21.72 10.50 -19.10
C LYS A 113 -22.84 9.89 -18.26
N ASN A 114 -22.62 8.66 -17.74
CA ASN A 114 -23.64 7.91 -16.99
C ASN A 114 -23.15 7.45 -15.60
N SER A 115 -22.04 7.99 -15.12
CA SER A 115 -21.46 7.68 -13.82
C SER A 115 -20.40 8.72 -13.48
N ASP A 116 -20.38 9.19 -12.25
CA ASP A 116 -19.33 10.11 -11.77
C ASP A 116 -18.03 9.39 -11.39
N VAL A 117 -17.93 8.08 -11.68
CA VAL A 117 -16.74 7.28 -11.36
C VAL A 117 -16.31 6.47 -12.58
N VAL A 118 -15.01 6.58 -12.88
CA VAL A 118 -14.32 5.76 -13.88
C VAL A 118 -13.25 4.94 -13.18
N LYS A 119 -13.16 3.65 -13.49
CA LYS A 119 -12.13 2.76 -12.97
C LYS A 119 -11.14 2.39 -14.07
N ILE A 120 -9.85 2.45 -13.78
CA ILE A 120 -8.79 2.09 -14.71
C ILE A 120 -7.91 1.04 -14.06
N TYR A 121 -7.66 -0.04 -14.76
CA TYR A 121 -6.76 -1.11 -14.36
C TYR A 121 -5.59 -1.23 -15.34
N GLY A 122 -4.39 -1.41 -14.81
CA GLY A 122 -3.18 -1.68 -15.58
C GLY A 122 -2.43 -2.89 -14.99
N LYS A 123 -2.27 -3.95 -15.76
CA LYS A 123 -1.60 -5.19 -15.29
C LYS A 123 -0.17 -4.92 -14.82
N THR A 124 0.57 -4.07 -15.52
CA THR A 124 1.96 -3.71 -15.23
C THR A 124 2.09 -2.37 -14.51
N GLY A 125 0.96 -1.81 -14.08
CA GLY A 125 0.85 -0.51 -13.44
C GLY A 125 0.37 0.59 -14.39
N ILE A 126 0.10 1.74 -13.81
CA ILE A 126 -0.45 2.93 -14.48
C ILE A 126 0.46 4.11 -14.16
N THR A 127 0.88 4.85 -15.16
CA THR A 127 1.63 6.10 -15.00
C THR A 127 0.72 7.28 -15.27
N ILE A 128 0.73 8.28 -14.40
CA ILE A 128 0.07 9.57 -14.60
C ILE A 128 1.08 10.49 -15.27
N GLN A 129 0.81 10.87 -16.52
CA GLN A 129 1.72 11.74 -17.29
C GLN A 129 1.75 13.14 -16.67
N GLY A 130 2.94 13.68 -16.45
CA GLY A 130 3.12 15.00 -15.83
C GLY A 130 3.13 14.95 -14.29
N HIS A 131 2.80 13.83 -13.67
CA HIS A 131 3.00 13.60 -12.23
C HIS A 131 4.40 13.00 -12.05
N ASN A 132 5.40 13.86 -11.93
CA ASN A 132 6.78 13.46 -11.79
C ASN A 132 7.26 13.73 -10.36
N THR A 133 8.03 12.81 -9.82
CA THR A 133 8.83 12.97 -8.62
C THR A 133 10.29 13.24 -9.00
N GLU A 134 11.14 13.53 -8.05
CA GLU A 134 12.58 13.67 -8.25
C GLU A 134 13.21 12.40 -8.87
N ASN A 135 12.56 11.26 -8.69
CA ASN A 135 13.00 9.93 -9.15
C ASN A 135 12.27 9.46 -10.42
N GLY A 136 11.60 10.36 -11.13
CA GLY A 136 10.85 10.07 -12.36
C GLY A 136 9.35 9.93 -12.16
N SER A 137 8.67 9.32 -13.14
CA SER A 137 7.21 9.17 -13.10
C SER A 137 6.81 7.95 -12.27
N PRO A 138 6.00 8.10 -11.21
CA PRO A 138 5.50 7.00 -10.42
C PRO A 138 4.68 6.01 -11.24
N VAL A 139 4.79 4.72 -10.90
CA VAL A 139 3.97 3.65 -11.49
C VAL A 139 3.02 3.12 -10.43
N TYR A 140 1.74 3.40 -10.57
CA TYR A 140 0.69 2.99 -9.66
C TYR A 140 0.22 1.57 -9.98
N MET A 141 0.46 0.64 -9.07
CA MET A 141 -0.03 -0.72 -9.18
C MET A 141 -1.50 -0.82 -8.79
N GLY A 142 -2.21 -1.84 -9.30
CA GLY A 142 -3.62 -2.06 -8.98
C GLY A 142 -4.58 -1.27 -9.85
N GLU A 143 -5.52 -0.57 -9.24
CA GLU A 143 -6.61 0.14 -9.92
C GLU A 143 -6.58 1.63 -9.56
N LEU A 144 -6.87 2.50 -10.52
CA LEU A 144 -7.18 3.91 -10.28
C LEU A 144 -8.69 4.13 -10.41
N TYR A 145 -9.27 4.76 -9.41
CA TYR A 145 -10.65 5.26 -9.42
C TYR A 145 -10.61 6.78 -9.59
N LEU A 146 -11.23 7.28 -10.62
CA LEU A 146 -11.36 8.71 -10.90
C LEU A 146 -12.79 9.12 -10.57
N TYR A 147 -12.94 10.00 -9.61
CA TYR A 147 -14.22 10.56 -9.20
C TYR A 147 -14.38 11.96 -9.80
N ARG A 148 -15.44 12.17 -10.57
CA ARG A 148 -15.78 13.50 -11.08
C ARG A 148 -16.40 14.33 -9.96
N GLU A 149 -15.85 15.49 -9.72
CA GLU A 149 -16.31 16.48 -8.77
C GLU A 149 -16.48 17.84 -9.44
N GLN A 150 -17.13 18.78 -8.76
CA GLN A 150 -17.32 20.14 -9.28
C GLN A 150 -15.99 20.87 -9.50
N SER A 151 -15.00 20.64 -8.65
CA SER A 151 -13.68 21.27 -8.68
C SER A 151 -12.66 20.52 -9.54
N GLY A 152 -13.02 19.41 -10.18
CA GLY A 152 -12.12 18.57 -10.97
C GLY A 152 -12.31 17.09 -10.69
N MET A 153 -11.28 16.30 -10.92
CA MET A 153 -11.31 14.85 -10.66
C MET A 153 -10.46 14.51 -9.45
N VAL A 154 -10.97 13.68 -8.57
CA VAL A 154 -10.20 13.06 -7.48
C VAL A 154 -9.73 11.68 -7.92
N VAL A 155 -8.44 11.41 -7.76
CA VAL A 155 -7.81 10.13 -8.12
C VAL A 155 -7.55 9.32 -6.88
N VAL A 156 -8.03 8.08 -6.85
CA VAL A 156 -7.79 7.13 -5.75
C VAL A 156 -7.13 5.89 -6.29
N ASN A 157 -5.93 5.59 -5.82
CA ASN A 157 -5.26 4.34 -6.13
C ASN A 157 -5.70 3.25 -5.14
N GLN A 158 -6.32 2.19 -5.64
CA GLN A 158 -6.62 0.99 -4.89
C GLN A 158 -5.56 -0.07 -5.20
N VAL A 159 -4.77 -0.40 -4.20
CA VAL A 159 -3.58 -1.24 -4.33
C VAL A 159 -3.55 -2.32 -3.25
N ASP A 160 -2.90 -3.44 -3.52
CA ASP A 160 -2.61 -4.47 -2.54
C ASP A 160 -1.77 -3.92 -1.40
N MET A 161 -2.04 -4.36 -0.17
CA MET A 161 -1.31 -3.93 1.03
C MET A 161 0.21 -4.09 0.86
N GLU A 162 0.67 -5.24 0.34
CA GLU A 162 2.10 -5.50 0.20
C GLU A 162 2.78 -4.60 -0.84
N ASN A 163 2.09 -4.33 -1.95
CA ASN A 163 2.57 -3.37 -2.95
C ASN A 163 2.60 -1.95 -2.39
N TYR A 164 1.62 -1.58 -1.56
CA TYR A 164 1.59 -0.30 -0.86
C TYR A 164 2.77 -0.18 0.10
N ILE A 165 2.95 -1.16 1.00
CA ILE A 165 4.05 -1.16 1.97
C ILE A 165 5.41 -1.08 1.28
N ALA A 166 5.64 -1.88 0.23
CA ALA A 166 6.89 -1.82 -0.52
C ALA A 166 7.14 -0.43 -1.12
N ALA A 167 6.10 0.23 -1.66
CA ALA A 167 6.21 1.57 -2.23
C ALA A 167 6.42 2.68 -1.18
N VAL A 168 5.86 2.52 0.02
CA VAL A 168 6.09 3.41 1.16
C VAL A 168 7.52 3.27 1.67
N ILE A 169 7.96 2.07 2.02
CA ILE A 169 9.27 1.89 2.66
C ILE A 169 10.43 2.26 1.73
N SER A 170 10.31 2.00 0.43
CA SER A 170 11.30 2.46 -0.54
C SER A 170 11.32 4.00 -0.66
N SER A 171 10.16 4.65 -0.50
CA SER A 171 10.04 6.11 -0.59
C SER A 171 10.47 6.84 0.68
N GLU A 172 10.31 6.21 1.85
CA GLU A 172 10.65 6.79 3.16
C GLU A 172 12.14 6.67 3.48
N ILE A 173 12.74 5.51 3.25
CA ILE A 173 14.12 5.23 3.67
C ILE A 173 15.06 4.77 2.55
N GLY A 174 14.54 4.63 1.33
CA GLY A 174 15.31 4.23 0.15
C GLY A 174 15.45 2.72 -0.01
N GLU A 175 15.44 2.27 -1.26
CA GLU A 175 15.53 0.84 -1.64
C GLU A 175 16.84 0.17 -1.23
N GLU A 176 17.95 0.96 -1.15
CA GLU A 176 19.28 0.48 -0.81
C GLU A 176 19.53 0.37 0.71
N SER A 177 18.53 0.70 1.53
CA SER A 177 18.63 0.54 2.97
C SER A 177 18.81 -0.94 3.37
N PRO A 178 19.48 -1.22 4.50
CA PRO A 178 19.63 -2.58 5.00
C PRO A 178 18.26 -3.28 5.14
N LEU A 179 18.19 -4.55 4.79
CA LEU A 179 16.92 -5.32 4.78
C LEU A 179 16.19 -5.25 6.12
N GLU A 180 16.90 -5.29 7.24
CA GLU A 180 16.29 -5.21 8.58
C GLU A 180 15.71 -3.83 8.87
N ALA A 181 16.30 -2.76 8.33
CA ALA A 181 15.73 -1.42 8.40
C ALA A 181 14.45 -1.33 7.56
N LEU A 182 14.46 -1.88 6.34
CA LEU A 182 13.26 -1.98 5.50
C LEU A 182 12.14 -2.77 6.19
N LYS A 183 12.44 -3.89 6.85
CA LYS A 183 11.48 -4.67 7.62
C LYS A 183 10.91 -3.88 8.80
N SER A 184 11.74 -3.18 9.54
CA SER A 184 11.30 -2.34 10.65
C SER A 184 10.35 -1.23 10.18
N GLN A 185 10.69 -0.58 9.06
CA GLN A 185 9.81 0.41 8.44
C GLN A 185 8.51 -0.21 7.92
N ALA A 186 8.55 -1.44 7.39
CA ALA A 186 7.35 -2.13 6.94
C ALA A 186 6.35 -2.39 8.07
N VAL A 187 6.82 -2.76 9.28
CA VAL A 187 5.96 -2.88 10.47
C VAL A 187 5.32 -1.55 10.82
N CYS A 188 6.10 -0.46 10.83
CA CYS A 188 5.59 0.88 11.13
C CYS A 188 4.55 1.32 10.10
N ALA A 189 4.86 1.19 8.81
CA ALA A 189 3.98 1.58 7.71
C ALA A 189 2.66 0.81 7.73
N ARG A 190 2.70 -0.50 7.97
CA ARG A 190 1.52 -1.35 8.07
C ARG A 190 0.63 -0.96 9.25
N ASN A 191 1.21 -0.79 10.43
CA ASN A 191 0.47 -0.38 11.62
C ASN A 191 -0.17 1.00 11.44
N PHE A 192 0.53 1.92 10.79
CA PHE A 192 0.00 3.25 10.49
C PHE A 192 -1.24 3.15 9.60
N ILE A 193 -1.14 2.54 8.43
CA ILE A 193 -2.25 2.49 7.47
C ILE A 193 -3.45 1.68 7.97
N MET A 194 -3.22 0.62 8.75
CA MET A 194 -4.30 -0.16 9.37
C MET A 194 -5.08 0.62 10.41
N LYS A 195 -4.45 1.57 11.09
CA LYS A 195 -5.08 2.45 12.09
C LYS A 195 -5.58 3.76 11.49
N SER A 196 -5.13 4.12 10.30
CA SER A 196 -5.49 5.36 9.65
C SER A 196 -6.99 5.40 9.32
N LYS A 197 -7.64 6.49 9.71
CA LYS A 197 -9.03 6.82 9.38
C LYS A 197 -9.02 8.25 8.88
N ALA A 198 -8.68 8.44 7.61
CA ALA A 198 -8.74 9.75 6.98
C ALA A 198 -10.21 10.13 6.74
N LEU A 199 -10.85 10.71 7.73
CA LEU A 199 -12.28 11.08 7.69
C LEU A 199 -12.58 12.04 6.55
N GLU A 200 -11.62 12.91 6.18
CA GLU A 200 -11.74 13.81 5.04
C GLU A 200 -11.89 13.08 3.69
N TYR A 201 -11.44 11.83 3.61
CA TYR A 201 -11.52 10.99 2.40
C TYR A 201 -12.56 9.87 2.49
N GLU A 202 -13.45 9.90 3.49
CA GLU A 202 -14.49 8.90 3.69
C GLU A 202 -15.41 8.76 2.46
N LYS A 203 -15.73 9.87 1.78
CA LYS A 203 -16.49 9.89 0.52
C LYS A 203 -15.88 8.96 -0.54
N TYR A 204 -14.57 8.89 -0.60
CA TYR A 204 -13.82 8.07 -1.55
C TYR A 204 -13.43 6.71 -0.97
N LYS A 205 -13.79 6.44 0.29
CA LYS A 205 -13.38 5.26 1.05
C LYS A 205 -11.85 5.09 1.04
N ALA A 206 -11.12 6.20 1.09
CA ALA A 206 -9.67 6.19 1.10
C ALA A 206 -9.13 6.21 2.53
N ASN A 207 -7.99 5.55 2.72
CA ASN A 207 -7.34 5.39 4.02
C ASN A 207 -6.40 6.57 4.33
N ALA A 208 -5.83 7.17 3.30
CA ALA A 208 -4.83 8.24 3.39
C ALA A 208 -4.68 8.92 2.01
N ASP A 209 -3.84 9.92 1.94
CA ASP A 209 -3.27 10.43 0.69
C ASP A 209 -1.78 10.10 0.56
N ASP A 210 -1.15 10.53 -0.53
CA ASP A 210 0.25 10.27 -0.86
C ASP A 210 1.22 11.38 -0.40
N SER A 211 0.75 12.30 0.45
CA SER A 211 1.55 13.40 1.01
C SER A 211 2.34 12.98 2.25
N THR A 212 3.15 13.91 2.74
CA THR A 212 3.92 13.76 3.98
C THR A 212 3.08 13.87 5.25
N ASP A 213 1.81 14.27 5.15
CA ASP A 213 0.89 14.32 6.29
C ASP A 213 0.45 12.91 6.71
N PHE A 214 0.53 11.96 5.77
CA PHE A 214 0.31 10.53 6.01
C PHE A 214 1.63 9.75 5.86
N GLN A 215 1.86 9.15 4.71
CA GLN A 215 3.08 8.40 4.40
C GLN A 215 3.52 8.70 2.97
N VAL A 216 4.80 8.95 2.79
CA VAL A 216 5.37 9.17 1.46
C VAL A 216 5.15 7.93 0.60
N TYR A 217 4.30 8.04 -0.40
CA TYR A 217 3.90 6.92 -1.23
C TYR A 217 4.39 7.08 -2.66
N ASN A 218 5.04 6.03 -3.16
CA ASN A 218 5.39 5.84 -4.58
C ASN A 218 6.32 6.91 -5.20
N ARG A 219 7.12 7.62 -4.39
CA ARG A 219 8.15 8.55 -4.88
C ARG A 219 9.38 7.83 -5.40
N ILE A 220 9.70 6.67 -4.83
CA ILE A 220 10.76 5.78 -5.29
C ILE A 220 10.12 4.46 -5.68
N LYS A 221 10.47 3.96 -6.88
CA LYS A 221 9.95 2.68 -7.37
C LYS A 221 10.42 1.55 -6.45
N PRO A 222 9.50 0.73 -5.90
CA PRO A 222 9.86 -0.39 -5.06
C PRO A 222 10.67 -1.44 -5.83
N GLY A 223 11.83 -1.79 -5.30
CA GLY A 223 12.74 -2.77 -5.87
C GLY A 223 12.55 -4.17 -5.28
N LYS A 224 13.63 -4.93 -5.28
CA LYS A 224 13.64 -6.31 -4.76
C LYS A 224 13.64 -6.34 -3.22
N ASN A 225 14.40 -5.44 -2.59
CA ASN A 225 14.58 -5.45 -1.14
C ASN A 225 13.33 -4.99 -0.41
N SER A 226 12.69 -3.89 -0.86
CA SER A 226 11.44 -3.39 -0.28
C SER A 226 10.30 -4.41 -0.42
N LYS A 227 10.16 -5.06 -1.58
CA LYS A 227 9.18 -6.13 -1.79
C LYS A 227 9.42 -7.33 -0.89
N LYS A 228 10.70 -7.74 -0.75
CA LYS A 228 11.09 -8.83 0.14
C LYS A 228 10.77 -8.49 1.59
N ALA A 229 11.09 -7.27 2.03
CA ALA A 229 10.82 -6.83 3.40
C ALA A 229 9.30 -6.82 3.71
N ALA A 230 8.47 -6.27 2.82
CA ALA A 230 7.02 -6.25 2.98
C ALA A 230 6.46 -7.67 3.11
N GLU A 231 6.87 -8.58 2.23
CA GLU A 231 6.41 -9.97 2.22
C GLU A 231 6.86 -10.77 3.47
N GLU A 232 8.09 -10.58 3.94
CA GLU A 232 8.58 -11.27 5.13
C GLU A 232 7.83 -10.82 6.39
N ILE A 233 7.51 -9.53 6.52
CA ILE A 233 6.70 -9.02 7.63
C ILE A 233 5.27 -9.54 7.56
N ARG A 234 4.65 -9.61 6.38
CA ARG A 234 3.33 -10.21 6.20
C ARG A 234 3.28 -11.64 6.75
N ARG A 235 4.27 -12.46 6.41
CA ARG A 235 4.37 -13.86 6.90
C ARG A 235 4.53 -13.93 8.41
N CYS A 236 5.33 -13.05 9.01
CA CYS A 236 5.48 -13.01 10.47
C CYS A 236 4.15 -12.70 11.16
N GLU A 237 3.37 -11.74 10.65
CA GLU A 237 2.07 -11.40 11.21
C GLU A 237 1.07 -12.54 11.08
N GLU A 238 1.03 -13.22 9.95
CA GLU A 238 0.18 -14.39 9.75
C GLU A 238 0.49 -15.51 10.76
N LEU A 239 1.78 -15.80 10.98
CA LEU A 239 2.20 -16.79 11.96
C LEU A 239 1.82 -16.41 13.39
N LEU A 240 1.96 -15.13 13.78
CA LEU A 240 1.58 -14.64 15.10
C LEU A 240 0.05 -14.69 15.32
N CYS A 241 -0.74 -14.48 14.27
CA CYS A 241 -2.19 -14.58 14.34
C CYS A 241 -2.69 -16.02 14.48
N VAL A 242 -1.96 -17.00 13.94
CA VAL A 242 -2.31 -18.43 14.02
C VAL A 242 -1.92 -19.03 15.38
N HIS A 243 -0.91 -18.48 16.06
CA HIS A 243 -0.43 -18.95 17.36
C HIS A 243 -0.57 -17.89 18.46
N PRO A 244 -1.76 -17.71 19.05
CA PRO A 244 -2.02 -16.70 20.07
C PRO A 244 -1.11 -16.84 21.32
N VAL A 245 -0.57 -18.01 21.57
CA VAL A 245 0.36 -18.28 22.69
C VAL A 245 1.73 -17.57 22.51
N LEU A 246 2.11 -17.22 21.29
CA LEU A 246 3.36 -16.51 21.01
C LEU A 246 3.22 -14.98 21.12
N GLY A 247 1.99 -14.46 21.18
CA GLY A 247 1.69 -13.03 21.29
C GLY A 247 1.58 -12.49 22.72
N THR A 248 1.70 -13.34 23.75
CA THR A 248 1.55 -12.97 25.18
C THR A 248 2.85 -12.97 25.97
N LEU A 249 3.99 -12.87 25.31
CA LEU A 249 5.30 -12.69 25.96
C LEU A 249 5.76 -11.24 25.90
#